data_b4d05b900a09ffe18b79ec7ac5d1ba75
#
_entry.id   b4d05b900a09ffe18b79ec7ac5d1ba75
#
_cell.length_a   1.000
_cell.length_b   1.000
_cell.length_c   1.000
_cell.angle_alpha   90.00
_cell.angle_beta   90.00
_cell.angle_gamma   90.00
#
_symmetry.space_group_name_H-M   'P 1'
#
loop_
_entity.id
_entity.type
_entity.pdbx_description
1 polymer ?
#
loop_
_entity_poly.entity_id
_entity_poly.type
_entity_poly.pdbx_seq_one_letter_code
_entity_poly.pdbx_strand_id
1 'polypeptide(L)' 'MNPFDPGYYSEDELRAFGFKSVGEQVQVAKNCTIIGVENIEIGSHVRIDGFSTLVAAG' A
#
# COMPACT_ATOMS: atom_id res chain seq x y z
N MET A 1 -5.45 1.55 -20.57
CA MET A 1 -4.64 0.96 -19.50
C MET A 1 -3.43 0.24 -20.09
N ASN A 2 -2.27 0.48 -19.52
CA ASN A 2 -1.04 -0.20 -19.94
C ASN A 2 -1.11 -1.66 -19.45
N PRO A 3 -0.93 -2.68 -20.33
CA PRO A 3 -1.00 -4.08 -19.89
C PRO A 3 0.06 -4.47 -18.86
N PHE A 4 1.13 -3.67 -18.75
CA PHE A 4 2.16 -3.90 -17.73
C PHE A 4 1.89 -3.17 -16.42
N ASP A 5 0.82 -2.40 -16.35
CA ASP A 5 0.45 -1.68 -15.14
C ASP A 5 -0.41 -2.59 -14.25
N PRO A 6 0.07 -2.96 -13.06
CA PRO A 6 -0.70 -3.85 -12.18
C PRO A 6 -1.90 -3.17 -11.54
N GLY A 7 -1.96 -1.82 -11.62
CA GLY A 7 -2.98 -1.06 -10.93
C GLY A 7 -2.65 -0.85 -9.46
N TYR A 8 -3.59 -0.22 -8.77
CA TYR A 8 -3.43 0.12 -7.36
C TYR A 8 -4.55 -0.52 -6.54
N TYR A 9 -4.27 -0.80 -5.27
CA TYR A 9 -5.29 -1.24 -4.33
C TYR A 9 -6.24 -0.10 -4.02
N SER A 10 -7.51 -0.42 -3.80
CA SER A 10 -8.49 0.56 -3.33
C SER A 10 -8.26 0.87 -1.85
N GLU A 11 -8.85 1.98 -1.38
CA GLU A 11 -8.78 2.34 0.05
C GLU A 11 -9.38 1.25 0.92
N ASP A 12 -10.49 0.66 0.50
CA ASP A 12 -11.13 -0.42 1.27
C ASP A 12 -10.22 -1.64 1.37
N GLU A 13 -9.55 -2.00 0.28
CA GLU A 13 -8.60 -3.10 0.27
C GLU A 13 -7.44 -2.82 1.22
N LEU A 14 -6.90 -1.60 1.19
CA LEU A 14 -5.78 -1.22 2.05
C LEU A 14 -6.17 -1.30 3.52
N ARG A 15 -7.36 -0.84 3.87
CA ARG A 15 -7.83 -0.91 5.25
C ARG A 15 -8.05 -2.35 5.70
N ALA A 16 -8.45 -3.23 4.79
CA ALA A 16 -8.66 -4.64 5.08
C ALA A 16 -7.36 -5.40 5.30
N PHE A 17 -6.23 -4.89 4.84
CA PHE A 17 -4.93 -5.56 4.98
C PHE A 17 -4.36 -5.49 6.39
N GLY A 18 -4.89 -4.63 7.25
CA GLY A 18 -4.45 -4.55 8.63
C GLY A 18 -3.34 -3.56 8.91
N PHE A 19 -3.17 -2.54 8.07
CA PHE A 19 -2.25 -1.45 8.38
C PHE A 19 -2.63 -0.79 9.71
N LYS A 20 -1.63 -0.31 10.44
CA LYS A 20 -1.87 0.39 11.68
C LYS A 20 -2.74 1.62 11.47
N SER A 21 -2.48 2.37 10.42
CA SER A 21 -3.36 3.44 9.96
C SER A 21 -3.14 3.70 8.49
N VAL A 22 -4.19 4.15 7.81
CA VAL A 22 -4.14 4.51 6.39
C VAL A 22 -4.87 5.85 6.23
N GLY A 23 -4.16 6.85 5.70
CA GLY A 23 -4.76 8.15 5.43
C GLY A 23 -5.66 8.14 4.22
N GLU A 24 -5.97 9.32 3.69
CA GLU A 24 -6.83 9.47 2.53
C GLU A 24 -6.00 9.58 1.25
N GLN A 25 -6.59 9.19 0.13
CA GLN A 25 -5.98 9.28 -1.20
C GLN A 25 -4.62 8.58 -1.26
N VAL A 26 -4.55 7.40 -0.67
CA VAL A 26 -3.37 6.56 -0.69
C VAL A 26 -3.47 5.59 -1.86
N GLN A 27 -2.38 5.45 -2.60
CA GLN A 27 -2.28 4.50 -3.71
C GLN A 27 -1.10 3.58 -3.48
N VAL A 28 -1.35 2.29 -3.47
CA VAL A 28 -0.30 1.27 -3.32
C VAL A 28 -0.43 0.30 -4.49
N ALA A 29 0.65 0.19 -5.27
CA ALA A 29 0.65 -0.70 -6.43
C ALA A 29 0.52 -2.16 -6.00
N LYS A 30 -0.18 -2.95 -6.82
CA LYS A 30 -0.47 -4.34 -6.46
C LYS A 30 0.75 -5.25 -6.52
N ASN A 31 1.82 -4.83 -7.18
CA ASN A 31 3.05 -5.62 -7.25
C ASN A 31 4.11 -5.20 -6.25
N CYS A 32 3.70 -4.60 -5.14
CA CYS A 32 4.58 -4.29 -4.01
C CYS A 32 4.63 -5.47 -3.04
N THR A 33 5.73 -5.57 -2.32
CA THR A 33 5.86 -6.51 -1.21
C THR A 33 5.81 -5.73 0.09
N ILE A 34 4.90 -6.10 0.97
CA ILE A 34 4.73 -5.39 2.26
C ILE A 34 4.73 -6.43 3.37
N ILE A 35 5.62 -6.24 4.33
CA ILE A 35 5.79 -7.15 5.46
C ILE A 35 5.65 -6.34 6.75
N GLY A 36 4.87 -6.86 7.70
CA GLY A 36 4.65 -6.19 8.97
C GLY A 36 3.63 -5.06 8.87
N VAL A 37 2.55 -5.27 8.14
CA VAL A 37 1.54 -4.23 7.88
C VAL A 37 0.97 -3.65 9.17
N GLU A 38 0.85 -4.45 10.23
CA GLU A 38 0.31 -4.01 11.52
C GLU A 38 1.18 -2.96 12.21
N ASN A 39 2.41 -2.78 11.73
CA ASN A 39 3.34 -1.78 12.26
C ASN A 39 3.51 -0.60 11.32
N ILE A 40 2.76 -0.55 10.22
CA ILE A 40 2.92 0.49 9.20
C ILE A 40 1.78 1.49 9.29
N GLU A 41 2.13 2.76 9.39
CA GLU A 41 1.20 3.87 9.28
C GLU A 41 1.43 4.55 7.94
N ILE A 42 0.37 4.77 7.18
CA ILE A 42 0.45 5.45 5.89
C ILE A 42 -0.31 6.77 6.02
N GLY A 43 0.37 7.87 5.76
CA GLY A 43 -0.25 9.19 5.75
C GLY A 43 -1.16 9.39 4.56
N SER A 44 -1.68 10.60 4.40
CA SER A 44 -2.54 10.94 3.28
C SER A 44 -1.72 11.35 2.05
N HIS A 45 -2.30 11.16 0.87
CA HIS A 45 -1.68 11.53 -0.41
C HIS A 45 -0.35 10.81 -0.67
N VAL A 46 -0.24 9.58 -0.20
CA VAL A 46 0.95 8.76 -0.40
C VAL A 46 0.73 7.84 -1.60
N ARG A 47 1.73 7.75 -2.47
CA ARG A 47 1.73 6.80 -3.57
C ARG A 47 2.95 5.90 -3.46
N ILE A 48 2.73 4.59 -3.50
CA ILE A 48 3.78 3.60 -3.49
C ILE A 48 3.74 2.89 -4.83
N ASP A 49 4.80 3.08 -5.62
CA ASP A 49 4.89 2.52 -6.96
C ASP A 49 5.26 1.04 -6.93
N GLY A 50 5.13 0.40 -8.09
CA GLY A 50 5.39 -1.03 -8.22
C GLY A 50 6.82 -1.44 -7.91
N PHE A 51 7.00 -2.71 -7.58
CA PHE A 51 8.27 -3.33 -7.19
C PHE A 51 8.91 -2.69 -5.96
N SER A 52 8.13 -1.99 -5.16
CA SER A 52 8.60 -1.44 -3.89
C SER A 52 8.49 -2.52 -2.81
N THR A 53 9.38 -2.44 -1.85
CA THR A 53 9.35 -3.34 -0.70
C THR A 53 9.31 -2.51 0.59
N LEU A 54 8.29 -2.77 1.40
CA LEU A 54 8.14 -2.14 2.71
C LEU A 54 8.24 -3.21 3.78
N VAL A 55 9.14 -3.04 4.72
CA VAL A 55 9.32 -3.97 5.83
C VAL A 55 9.31 -3.17 7.12
N ALA A 56 8.41 -3.51 8.03
CA ALA A 56 8.34 -2.88 9.34
C ALA A 56 8.42 -3.96 10.41
N ALA A 57 9.46 -3.88 11.22
CA ALA A 57 9.64 -4.76 12.37
C ALA A 57 9.26 -3.96 13.61
N GLY A 58 8.21 -4.41 14.29
CA GLY A 58 7.71 -3.74 15.48
C GLY A 58 8.39 -4.19 16.74
#